data_7c66ed5b0b8cdfcd5ac3ef44e3f26fca
#
_entry.id   7c66ed5b0b8cdfcd5ac3ef44e3f26fca
#
_cell.length_a   1.000
_cell.length_b   1.000
_cell.length_c   1.000
_cell.angle_alpha   90.00
_cell.angle_beta   90.00
_cell.angle_gamma   90.00
#
_symmetry.space_group_name_H-M   'P 1'
#
loop_
_entity.id
_entity.type
_entity.pdbx_description
1 polymer ?
#
loop_
_entity_poly.entity_id
_entity_poly.type
_entity_poly.pdbx_seq_one_letter_code
_entity_poly.pdbx_strand_id
1 'polypeptide(L)'
;MSDSEQSNQVLDRQAVKLVRLALAVERTRVPLKRETITKLVLIPGARDFATVFQLAQEKLRTVFGMELVELPAKDTLKPGTKQAKTYTLRSTLSFDVRAENPPPCNGQNETKFIGVVMSILSLIFIDNHSISHASLLSHLKRLEITDDKELRDMVAQMIKQSYLHRVKDNQSAAPTTSQSRRAHEADSEGFHRQSYEYSWGPRAKSEVTLESLTFFIKEVFGDDAPPNLDIQLERFDKERLGSHDSQRH
;
A
#
# COMPACT_ATOMS: atom_id res chain seq x y z
N MET A 1 45.61 -5.46 3.28
CA MET A 1 44.15 -5.59 3.16
C MET A 1 43.92 -6.15 1.78
N SER A 2 43.26 -7.31 1.70
CA SER A 2 43.03 -7.97 0.41
C SER A 2 41.87 -7.23 -0.33
N ASP A 3 41.87 -7.23 -1.67
CA ASP A 3 40.84 -6.62 -2.51
C ASP A 3 39.44 -7.13 -2.16
N SER A 4 39.33 -8.36 -1.65
CA SER A 4 38.09 -8.94 -1.17
C SER A 4 37.54 -8.30 0.10
N GLU A 5 38.38 -7.87 1.04
CA GLU A 5 37.99 -7.18 2.26
C GLU A 5 37.47 -5.77 1.97
N GLN A 6 38.12 -5.06 1.03
CA GLN A 6 37.69 -3.73 0.59
C GLN A 6 36.33 -3.81 -0.13
N SER A 7 36.13 -4.82 -0.98
CA SER A 7 34.86 -5.05 -1.66
C SER A 7 33.71 -5.30 -0.67
N ASN A 8 33.94 -6.16 0.33
CA ASN A 8 32.95 -6.47 1.35
C ASN A 8 32.60 -5.23 2.22
N GLN A 9 33.56 -4.38 2.54
CA GLN A 9 33.29 -3.12 3.26
C GLN A 9 32.43 -2.16 2.44
N VAL A 10 32.61 -2.10 1.13
CA VAL A 10 31.78 -1.26 0.23
C VAL A 10 30.36 -1.76 0.21
N LEU A 11 30.13 -3.07 0.07
CA LEU A 11 28.79 -3.68 0.10
C LEU A 11 28.09 -3.44 1.45
N ASP A 12 28.82 -3.57 2.56
CA ASP A 12 28.27 -3.32 3.89
C ASP A 12 27.84 -1.85 4.07
N ARG A 13 28.64 -0.89 3.61
CA ARG A 13 28.27 0.53 3.63
C ARG A 13 27.01 0.81 2.79
N GLN A 14 26.86 0.16 1.64
CA GLN A 14 25.66 0.28 0.81
C GLN A 14 24.45 -0.35 1.50
N ALA A 15 24.61 -1.50 2.16
CA ALA A 15 23.53 -2.13 2.93
C ALA A 15 23.06 -1.22 4.07
N VAL A 16 23.98 -0.58 4.81
CA VAL A 16 23.64 0.42 5.85
C VAL A 16 22.89 1.62 5.26
N LYS A 17 23.29 2.10 4.06
CA LYS A 17 22.55 3.18 3.38
C LYS A 17 21.13 2.76 3.03
N LEU A 18 20.92 1.50 2.56
CA LEU A 18 19.59 0.97 2.27
C LEU A 18 18.75 0.86 3.52
N VAL A 19 19.27 0.37 4.64
CA VAL A 19 18.59 0.32 5.93
C VAL A 19 18.12 1.73 6.35
N ARG A 20 19.00 2.72 6.30
CA ARG A 20 18.63 4.11 6.64
C ARG A 20 17.57 4.67 5.72
N LEU A 21 17.68 4.42 4.41
CA LEU A 21 16.67 4.84 3.43
C LEU A 21 15.32 4.19 3.71
N ALA A 22 15.28 2.89 3.98
CA ALA A 22 14.07 2.15 4.29
C ALA A 22 13.36 2.70 5.54
N LEU A 23 14.09 2.91 6.63
CA LEU A 23 13.56 3.49 7.87
C LEU A 23 13.07 4.94 7.68
N ALA A 24 13.80 5.75 6.89
CA ALA A 24 13.38 7.13 6.61
C ALA A 24 12.10 7.20 5.78
N VAL A 25 11.95 6.31 4.80
CA VAL A 25 10.77 6.24 3.92
C VAL A 25 9.55 5.71 4.68
N GLU A 26 9.73 4.81 5.65
CA GLU A 26 8.62 4.30 6.46
C GLU A 26 7.87 5.40 7.20
N ARG A 27 8.55 6.46 7.62
CA ARG A 27 7.91 7.62 8.25
C ARG A 27 6.83 8.27 7.36
N THR A 28 7.01 8.23 6.04
CA THR A 28 6.02 8.77 5.08
C THR A 28 5.04 7.72 4.57
N ARG A 29 5.27 6.45 4.90
CA ARG A 29 4.52 5.27 4.44
C ARG A 29 4.42 5.16 2.91
N VAL A 30 5.30 5.81 2.16
CA VAL A 30 5.35 5.72 0.70
C VAL A 30 6.16 4.50 0.28
N PRO A 31 5.66 3.64 -0.65
CA PRO A 31 6.42 2.49 -1.10
C PRO A 31 7.76 2.86 -1.72
N LEU A 32 8.82 2.13 -1.36
CA LEU A 32 10.17 2.33 -1.83
C LEU A 32 10.38 1.64 -3.18
N LYS A 33 10.63 2.39 -4.25
CA LYS A 33 10.87 1.84 -5.58
C LYS A 33 12.27 1.29 -5.72
N ARG A 34 12.42 0.14 -6.40
CA ARG A 34 13.74 -0.44 -6.72
C ARG A 34 14.66 0.54 -7.42
N GLU A 35 14.13 1.34 -8.35
CA GLU A 35 14.88 2.38 -9.06
C GLU A 35 15.46 3.43 -8.11
N THR A 36 14.69 3.83 -7.08
CA THR A 36 15.14 4.77 -6.05
C THR A 36 16.27 4.17 -5.23
N ILE A 37 16.18 2.89 -4.85
CA ILE A 37 17.26 2.17 -4.17
C ILE A 37 18.52 2.16 -5.03
N THR A 38 18.39 1.75 -6.29
CA THR A 38 19.53 1.70 -7.22
C THR A 38 20.20 3.07 -7.37
N LYS A 39 19.41 4.13 -7.51
CA LYS A 39 19.94 5.49 -7.72
C LYS A 39 20.59 6.09 -6.48
N LEU A 40 20.05 5.86 -5.28
CA LEU A 40 20.49 6.52 -4.06
C LEU A 40 21.51 5.70 -3.25
N VAL A 41 21.47 4.37 -3.37
CA VAL A 41 22.26 3.46 -2.53
C VAL A 41 23.44 2.87 -3.26
N LEU A 42 23.22 2.38 -4.50
CA LEU A 42 24.25 1.67 -5.24
C LEU A 42 25.25 2.63 -5.91
N ILE A 43 26.48 2.16 -6.07
CA ILE A 43 27.49 2.84 -6.88
C ILE A 43 27.07 2.71 -8.36
N PRO A 44 27.19 3.77 -9.17
CA PRO A 44 26.88 3.72 -10.59
C PRO A 44 27.63 2.58 -11.30
N GLY A 45 26.89 1.72 -12.02
CA GLY A 45 27.48 0.57 -12.73
C GLY A 45 27.63 -0.71 -11.91
N ALA A 46 27.43 -0.68 -10.58
CA ALA A 46 27.46 -1.86 -9.75
C ALA A 46 26.22 -2.75 -9.99
N ARG A 47 26.43 -4.07 -10.14
CA ARG A 47 25.37 -5.06 -10.33
C ARG A 47 24.98 -5.79 -9.04
N ASP A 48 25.37 -5.26 -7.89
CA ASP A 48 25.32 -5.95 -6.60
C ASP A 48 24.01 -5.73 -5.83
N PHE A 49 22.92 -5.32 -6.52
CA PHE A 49 21.63 -5.07 -5.87
C PHE A 49 21.18 -6.23 -4.98
N ALA A 50 21.29 -7.47 -5.46
CA ALA A 50 20.82 -8.65 -4.73
C ALA A 50 21.60 -8.83 -3.42
N THR A 51 22.93 -8.72 -3.48
CA THR A 51 23.82 -8.84 -2.32
C THR A 51 23.59 -7.74 -1.30
N VAL A 52 23.53 -6.47 -1.76
CA VAL A 52 23.26 -5.32 -0.89
C VAL A 52 21.87 -5.42 -0.25
N PHE A 53 20.87 -5.87 -1.01
CA PHE A 53 19.52 -6.06 -0.51
C PHE A 53 19.47 -7.16 0.57
N GLN A 54 20.13 -8.29 0.35
CA GLN A 54 20.20 -9.39 1.31
C GLN A 54 20.92 -8.97 2.62
N LEU A 55 22.05 -8.28 2.53
CA LEU A 55 22.75 -7.75 3.69
C LEU A 55 21.91 -6.72 4.47
N ALA A 56 21.17 -5.87 3.76
CA ALA A 56 20.27 -4.92 4.39
C ALA A 56 19.09 -5.62 5.08
N GLN A 57 18.52 -6.68 4.46
CA GLN A 57 17.46 -7.51 5.06
C GLN A 57 17.93 -8.17 6.36
N GLU A 58 19.13 -8.73 6.37
CA GLU A 58 19.71 -9.33 7.57
C GLU A 58 19.83 -8.29 8.71
N LYS A 59 20.39 -7.09 8.39
CA LYS A 59 20.48 -6.00 9.36
C LYS A 59 19.12 -5.51 9.84
N LEU A 60 18.14 -5.39 8.96
CA LEU A 60 16.78 -5.00 9.34
C LEU A 60 16.15 -6.01 10.29
N ARG A 61 16.30 -7.31 10.02
CA ARG A 61 15.72 -8.37 10.85
C ARG A 61 16.41 -8.48 12.20
N THR A 62 17.74 -8.48 12.23
CA THR A 62 18.51 -8.71 13.46
C THR A 62 18.51 -7.51 14.40
N VAL A 63 18.53 -6.29 13.88
CA VAL A 63 18.66 -5.07 14.69
C VAL A 63 17.31 -4.40 14.93
N PHE A 64 16.41 -4.38 13.94
CA PHE A 64 15.17 -3.61 14.00
C PHE A 64 13.91 -4.48 14.09
N GLY A 65 14.01 -5.80 13.97
CA GLY A 65 12.84 -6.68 13.90
C GLY A 65 11.90 -6.33 12.73
N MET A 66 12.47 -5.89 11.60
CA MET A 66 11.76 -5.45 10.41
C MET A 66 12.29 -6.14 9.15
N GLU A 67 11.51 -6.13 8.10
CA GLU A 67 11.93 -6.61 6.78
C GLU A 67 11.34 -5.79 5.64
N LEU A 68 12.06 -5.69 4.52
CA LEU A 68 11.54 -5.14 3.27
C LEU A 68 10.76 -6.23 2.53
N VAL A 69 9.48 -6.00 2.30
CA VAL A 69 8.61 -6.91 1.56
C VAL A 69 8.30 -6.31 0.20
N GLU A 70 8.42 -7.12 -0.87
CA GLU A 70 8.01 -6.71 -2.20
C GLU A 70 6.48 -6.64 -2.27
N LEU A 71 5.96 -5.50 -2.73
CA LEU A 71 4.54 -5.32 -2.90
C LEU A 71 4.03 -6.07 -4.14
N PRO A 72 2.82 -6.66 -4.07
CA PRO A 72 2.24 -7.36 -5.20
C PRO A 72 2.04 -6.42 -6.40
N ALA A 73 1.99 -7.00 -7.60
CA ALA A 73 1.69 -6.27 -8.82
C ALA A 73 0.29 -5.65 -8.75
N LYS A 74 0.10 -4.54 -9.48
CA LYS A 74 -1.23 -3.94 -9.64
C LYS A 74 -2.04 -4.79 -10.61
N ASP A 75 -3.28 -5.11 -10.26
CA ASP A 75 -4.15 -5.99 -11.06
C ASP A 75 -4.49 -5.45 -12.47
N THR A 76 -4.32 -4.14 -12.69
CA THR A 76 -4.67 -3.47 -13.96
C THR A 76 -3.56 -3.51 -15.01
N LEU A 77 -2.44 -4.18 -14.73
CA LEU A 77 -1.35 -4.28 -15.71
C LEU A 77 -1.69 -5.31 -16.79
N LYS A 78 -1.49 -4.91 -18.05
CA LYS A 78 -1.61 -5.83 -19.19
C LYS A 78 -0.63 -6.99 -19.02
N PRO A 79 -1.02 -8.23 -19.37
CA PRO A 79 -0.12 -9.37 -19.35
C PRO A 79 1.17 -9.05 -20.13
N GLY A 80 2.33 -9.33 -19.52
CA GLY A 80 3.64 -9.05 -20.11
C GLY A 80 4.26 -7.68 -19.81
N THR A 81 3.55 -6.77 -19.12
CA THR A 81 4.14 -5.49 -18.71
C THR A 81 4.99 -5.71 -17.44
N LYS A 82 6.30 -5.44 -17.55
CA LYS A 82 7.18 -5.47 -16.36
C LYS A 82 6.87 -4.31 -15.44
N GLN A 83 6.29 -4.61 -14.28
CA GLN A 83 6.09 -3.60 -13.25
C GLN A 83 7.41 -3.32 -12.53
N ALA A 84 7.66 -2.04 -12.21
CA ALA A 84 8.76 -1.67 -11.34
C ALA A 84 8.52 -2.25 -9.93
N LYS A 85 9.48 -3.02 -9.42
CA LYS A 85 9.42 -3.58 -8.06
C LYS A 85 9.39 -2.47 -7.02
N THR A 86 8.47 -2.59 -6.09
CA THR A 86 8.30 -1.68 -4.96
C THR A 86 8.29 -2.45 -3.66
N TYR A 87 8.80 -1.84 -2.61
CA TYR A 87 8.98 -2.47 -1.31
C TYR A 87 8.35 -1.62 -0.21
N THR A 88 7.89 -2.27 0.86
CA THR A 88 7.48 -1.65 2.11
C THR A 88 8.19 -2.31 3.27
N LEU A 89 8.36 -1.60 4.37
CA LEU A 89 8.83 -2.20 5.62
C LEU A 89 7.66 -2.88 6.33
N ARG A 90 7.92 -4.07 6.88
CA ARG A 90 7.00 -4.81 7.71
C ARG A 90 7.71 -5.29 8.97
N SER A 91 7.04 -5.27 10.11
CA SER A 91 7.54 -5.86 11.35
C SER A 91 7.57 -7.39 11.24
N THR A 92 8.64 -8.01 11.70
CA THR A 92 8.79 -9.46 11.84
C THR A 92 8.34 -9.97 13.21
N LEU A 93 8.00 -9.05 14.12
CA LEU A 93 7.53 -9.39 15.47
C LEU A 93 6.15 -10.05 15.42
N SER A 94 5.92 -11.03 16.28
CA SER A 94 4.61 -11.69 16.41
C SER A 94 3.52 -10.68 16.82
N PHE A 95 2.27 -11.05 16.55
CA PHE A 95 1.12 -10.21 16.90
C PHE A 95 1.10 -9.91 18.41
N ASP A 96 1.34 -10.91 19.25
CA ASP A 96 1.30 -10.77 20.71
C ASP A 96 2.30 -9.73 21.22
N VAL A 97 3.56 -9.80 20.74
CA VAL A 97 4.60 -8.84 21.10
C VAL A 97 4.24 -7.43 20.64
N ARG A 98 3.62 -7.28 19.47
CA ARG A 98 3.18 -5.98 18.96
C ARG A 98 1.97 -5.43 19.70
N ALA A 99 1.06 -6.29 20.14
CA ALA A 99 -0.12 -5.88 20.91
C ALA A 99 0.27 -5.39 22.30
N GLU A 100 1.26 -6.05 22.95
CA GLU A 100 1.79 -5.60 24.24
C GLU A 100 2.61 -4.31 24.14
N ASN A 101 3.28 -4.09 23.00
CA ASN A 101 4.14 -2.94 22.74
C ASN A 101 3.73 -2.25 21.43
N PRO A 102 2.57 -1.58 21.40
CA PRO A 102 2.13 -0.91 20.19
C PRO A 102 3.16 0.18 19.79
N PRO A 103 3.50 0.27 18.49
CA PRO A 103 4.42 1.31 18.05
C PRO A 103 3.85 2.69 18.40
N PRO A 104 4.70 3.65 18.78
CA PRO A 104 4.24 4.99 19.10
C PRO A 104 3.53 5.58 17.87
N CYS A 105 2.26 5.90 18.03
CA CYS A 105 1.51 6.64 17.02
C CYS A 105 2.09 8.04 16.91
N ASN A 106 2.36 8.50 15.68
CA ASN A 106 2.85 9.86 15.41
C ASN A 106 1.77 10.95 15.63
N GLY A 107 0.81 10.68 16.52
CA GLY A 107 -0.26 11.58 16.92
C GLY A 107 -1.65 11.16 16.47
N GLN A 108 -2.65 11.89 16.96
CA GLN A 108 -4.08 11.61 16.70
C GLN A 108 -4.45 11.58 15.21
N ASN A 109 -3.77 12.37 14.39
CA ASN A 109 -4.02 12.41 12.94
C ASN A 109 -3.65 11.10 12.23
N GLU A 110 -2.59 10.42 12.68
CA GLU A 110 -2.21 9.13 12.10
C GLU A 110 -3.20 8.02 12.48
N THR A 111 -3.64 8.01 13.73
CA THR A 111 -4.66 7.06 14.22
C THR A 111 -5.98 7.27 13.48
N LYS A 112 -6.45 8.52 13.33
CA LYS A 112 -7.62 8.87 12.53
C LYS A 112 -7.48 8.36 11.10
N PHE A 113 -6.34 8.63 10.46
CA PHE A 113 -6.09 8.21 9.09
C PHE A 113 -6.15 6.67 8.93
N ILE A 114 -5.51 5.92 9.82
CA ILE A 114 -5.53 4.44 9.77
C ILE A 114 -6.95 3.91 9.99
N GLY A 115 -7.70 4.47 10.95
CA GLY A 115 -9.11 4.10 11.18
C GLY A 115 -9.96 4.30 9.93
N VAL A 116 -9.82 5.46 9.27
CA VAL A 116 -10.51 5.75 8.00
C VAL A 116 -10.08 4.80 6.89
N VAL A 117 -8.79 4.50 6.75
CA VAL A 117 -8.28 3.52 5.78
C VAL A 117 -8.91 2.15 6.01
N MET A 118 -8.93 1.64 7.25
CA MET A 118 -9.54 0.35 7.57
C MET A 118 -11.03 0.33 7.27
N SER A 119 -11.76 1.39 7.60
CA SER A 119 -13.19 1.52 7.28
C SER A 119 -13.46 1.47 5.77
N ILE A 120 -12.68 2.20 4.97
CA ILE A 120 -12.82 2.20 3.51
C ILE A 120 -12.43 0.85 2.90
N LEU A 121 -11.36 0.22 3.38
CA LEU A 121 -10.96 -1.11 2.90
C LEU A 121 -12.01 -2.17 3.23
N SER A 122 -12.66 -2.07 4.39
CA SER A 122 -13.78 -2.94 4.77
C SER A 122 -14.98 -2.75 3.85
N LEU A 123 -15.35 -1.51 3.54
CA LEU A 123 -16.44 -1.20 2.60
C LEU A 123 -16.15 -1.72 1.19
N ILE A 124 -14.92 -1.52 0.68
CA ILE A 124 -14.50 -2.08 -0.62
C ILE A 124 -14.59 -3.61 -0.61
N PHE A 125 -14.23 -4.24 0.51
CA PHE A 125 -14.31 -5.69 0.65
C PHE A 125 -15.77 -6.19 0.59
N ILE A 126 -16.68 -5.51 1.28
CA ILE A 126 -18.11 -5.85 1.30
C ILE A 126 -18.76 -5.57 -0.06
N ASP A 127 -18.34 -4.53 -0.79
CA ASP A 127 -18.89 -4.08 -2.08
C ASP A 127 -18.16 -4.72 -3.29
N ASN A 128 -17.93 -6.04 -3.25
CA ASN A 128 -17.31 -6.80 -4.35
C ASN A 128 -15.94 -6.26 -4.84
N HIS A 129 -15.10 -5.81 -3.90
CA HIS A 129 -13.70 -5.40 -4.12
C HIS A 129 -13.47 -4.12 -4.92
N SER A 130 -14.53 -3.38 -5.25
CA SER A 130 -14.41 -2.04 -5.84
C SER A 130 -15.44 -1.08 -5.28
N ILE A 131 -15.13 0.22 -5.30
CA ILE A 131 -16.04 1.28 -4.89
C ILE A 131 -15.92 2.45 -5.86
N SER A 132 -17.06 3.04 -6.23
CA SER A 132 -17.08 4.22 -7.08
C SER A 132 -16.56 5.46 -6.34
N HIS A 133 -16.07 6.45 -7.08
CA HIS A 133 -15.62 7.72 -6.49
C HIS A 133 -16.72 8.41 -5.67
N ALA A 134 -17.94 8.44 -6.18
CA ALA A 134 -19.08 9.05 -5.50
C ALA A 134 -19.41 8.33 -4.18
N SER A 135 -19.42 6.99 -4.19
CA SER A 135 -19.65 6.19 -2.98
C SER A 135 -18.53 6.39 -1.96
N LEU A 136 -17.26 6.40 -2.40
CA LEU A 136 -16.11 6.67 -1.52
C LEU A 136 -16.26 8.02 -0.81
N LEU A 137 -16.57 9.09 -1.56
CA LEU A 137 -16.77 10.42 -0.97
C LEU A 137 -17.96 10.46 0.00
N SER A 138 -19.06 9.76 -0.35
CA SER A 138 -20.22 9.65 0.54
C SER A 138 -19.86 8.98 1.87
N HIS A 139 -19.08 7.92 1.84
CA HIS A 139 -18.62 7.25 3.06
C HIS A 139 -17.66 8.10 3.88
N LEU A 140 -16.71 8.80 3.24
CA LEU A 140 -15.81 9.71 3.94
C LEU A 140 -16.57 10.86 4.64
N LYS A 141 -17.62 11.39 3.99
CA LYS A 141 -18.50 12.42 4.62
C LYS A 141 -19.26 11.86 5.83
N ARG A 142 -19.68 10.59 5.80
CA ARG A 142 -20.31 9.93 6.97
C ARG A 142 -19.31 9.72 8.13
N LEU A 143 -18.02 9.64 7.84
CA LEU A 143 -16.94 9.62 8.84
C LEU A 143 -16.54 11.04 9.30
N GLU A 144 -17.44 12.01 9.13
CA GLU A 144 -17.27 13.42 9.53
C GLU A 144 -16.13 14.16 8.81
N ILE A 145 -15.66 13.65 7.68
CA ILE A 145 -14.70 14.32 6.82
C ILE A 145 -15.51 15.10 5.78
N THR A 146 -15.87 16.34 6.11
CA THR A 146 -16.78 17.16 5.29
C THR A 146 -16.09 18.24 4.48
N ASP A 147 -14.88 18.64 4.86
CA ASP A 147 -14.11 19.65 4.11
C ASP A 147 -13.56 19.05 2.81
N ASP A 148 -13.82 19.70 1.69
CA ASP A 148 -13.42 19.25 0.36
C ASP A 148 -11.90 19.13 0.18
N LYS A 149 -11.13 19.96 0.88
CA LYS A 149 -9.68 19.86 0.87
C LYS A 149 -9.22 18.63 1.65
N GLU A 150 -9.76 18.43 2.85
CA GLU A 150 -9.46 17.23 3.66
C GLU A 150 -9.82 15.95 2.93
N LEU A 151 -10.98 15.91 2.23
CA LEU A 151 -11.39 14.78 1.39
C LEU A 151 -10.37 14.47 0.29
N ARG A 152 -9.96 15.51 -0.47
CA ARG A 152 -8.95 15.35 -1.53
C ARG A 152 -7.62 14.87 -0.99
N ASP A 153 -7.15 15.49 0.08
CA ASP A 153 -5.88 15.14 0.71
C ASP A 153 -5.90 13.72 1.26
N MET A 154 -6.99 13.29 1.87
CA MET A 154 -7.18 11.93 2.39
C MET A 154 -7.13 10.89 1.27
N VAL A 155 -7.89 11.06 0.21
CA VAL A 155 -7.90 10.15 -0.95
C VAL A 155 -6.53 10.14 -1.63
N ALA A 156 -5.92 11.31 -1.83
CA ALA A 156 -4.58 11.40 -2.41
C ALA A 156 -3.52 10.70 -1.55
N GLN A 157 -3.61 10.80 -0.23
CA GLN A 157 -2.73 10.13 0.71
C GLN A 157 -2.91 8.61 0.67
N MET A 158 -4.15 8.10 0.65
CA MET A 158 -4.43 6.66 0.51
C MET A 158 -3.83 6.08 -0.78
N ILE A 159 -3.95 6.80 -1.90
CA ILE A 159 -3.37 6.40 -3.20
C ILE A 159 -1.84 6.47 -3.15
N LYS A 160 -1.27 7.56 -2.62
CA LYS A 160 0.19 7.77 -2.50
C LYS A 160 0.86 6.69 -1.66
N GLN A 161 0.21 6.29 -0.58
CA GLN A 161 0.67 5.24 0.31
C GLN A 161 0.33 3.83 -0.19
N SER A 162 -0.34 3.73 -1.35
CA SER A 162 -0.73 2.46 -2.00
C SER A 162 -1.73 1.60 -1.20
N TYR A 163 -2.53 2.22 -0.34
CA TYR A 163 -3.70 1.55 0.27
C TYR A 163 -4.85 1.45 -0.72
N LEU A 164 -5.04 2.47 -1.57
CA LEU A 164 -6.02 2.45 -2.66
C LEU A 164 -5.33 2.42 -4.02
N HIS A 165 -5.93 1.65 -4.93
CA HIS A 165 -5.61 1.66 -6.35
C HIS A 165 -6.78 2.31 -7.11
N ARG A 166 -6.49 3.31 -7.94
CA ARG A 166 -7.47 4.07 -8.71
C ARG A 166 -7.43 3.66 -10.17
N VAL A 167 -8.59 3.31 -10.72
CA VAL A 167 -8.81 2.99 -12.12
C VAL A 167 -9.81 3.99 -12.71
N LYS A 168 -9.61 4.42 -13.95
CA LYS A 168 -10.64 5.20 -14.65
C LYS A 168 -11.77 4.26 -15.05
N ASP A 169 -12.99 4.63 -14.74
CA ASP A 169 -14.16 3.94 -15.26
C ASP A 169 -14.29 4.25 -16.76
N ASN A 170 -14.03 3.25 -17.60
CA ASN A 170 -14.14 3.39 -19.04
C ASN A 170 -15.61 3.26 -19.54
N GLN A 171 -16.57 2.97 -18.67
CA GLN A 171 -17.96 2.76 -19.08
C GLN A 171 -18.75 4.08 -19.21
N SER A 172 -18.23 5.19 -18.69
CA SER A 172 -18.91 6.49 -18.76
C SER A 172 -18.34 7.45 -19.80
N ALA A 173 -17.47 7.00 -20.72
CA ALA A 173 -16.94 7.82 -21.79
C ALA A 173 -17.96 7.98 -22.92
N ALA A 174 -18.92 8.92 -22.77
CA ALA A 174 -19.46 9.60 -23.93
C ALA A 174 -18.30 10.29 -24.67
N PRO A 175 -18.24 10.26 -26.02
CA PRO A 175 -17.13 10.84 -26.77
C PRO A 175 -17.21 12.36 -26.73
N THR A 176 -16.53 12.97 -25.78
CA THR A 176 -16.26 14.41 -25.79
C THR A 176 -14.89 14.65 -26.40
N THR A 177 -14.97 15.28 -27.57
CA THR A 177 -13.92 15.91 -28.39
C THR A 177 -12.69 16.35 -27.60
N SER A 178 -11.54 15.99 -28.18
CA SER A 178 -10.21 16.49 -27.88
C SER A 178 -10.18 17.97 -27.49
N GLN A 179 -9.89 18.28 -26.21
CA GLN A 179 -9.26 19.56 -25.89
C GLN A 179 -8.51 19.52 -24.55
N SER A 180 -7.23 19.82 -24.67
CA SER A 180 -6.40 20.59 -23.75
C SER A 180 -5.75 19.88 -22.56
N ARG A 181 -4.46 19.62 -22.76
CA ARG A 181 -3.43 19.52 -21.73
C ARG A 181 -3.27 20.87 -21.01
N ARG A 182 -3.99 21.07 -19.91
CA ARG A 182 -3.64 22.03 -18.85
C ARG A 182 -4.28 21.54 -17.57
N ALA A 183 -3.58 20.65 -16.86
CA ALA A 183 -3.92 20.26 -15.50
C ALA A 183 -3.23 21.23 -14.52
N HIS A 184 -3.85 22.37 -14.30
CA HIS A 184 -3.61 23.18 -13.11
C HIS A 184 -4.96 23.76 -12.67
N GLU A 185 -5.27 23.53 -11.39
CA GLU A 185 -6.49 23.91 -10.68
C GLU A 185 -7.68 22.98 -10.99
N ALA A 186 -7.71 21.85 -10.29
CA ALA A 186 -8.93 21.07 -10.16
C ALA A 186 -9.88 21.82 -9.19
N ASP A 187 -10.80 22.60 -9.76
CA ASP A 187 -11.95 23.14 -9.05
C ASP A 187 -12.63 22.04 -8.25
N SER A 188 -13.14 22.36 -7.06
CA SER A 188 -13.83 21.42 -6.18
C SER A 188 -14.92 20.63 -6.90
N GLU A 189 -15.64 21.23 -7.85
CA GLU A 189 -16.63 20.59 -8.70
C GLU A 189 -16.05 19.48 -9.61
N GLY A 190 -14.85 19.70 -10.16
CA GLY A 190 -14.17 18.72 -11.00
C GLY A 190 -13.77 17.46 -10.23
N PHE A 191 -13.44 17.59 -8.94
CA PHE A 191 -13.10 16.45 -8.10
C PHE A 191 -14.32 15.54 -7.85
N HIS A 192 -15.48 16.10 -7.59
CA HIS A 192 -16.72 15.34 -7.32
C HIS A 192 -17.31 14.65 -8.55
N ARG A 193 -17.03 15.16 -9.76
CA ARG A 193 -17.55 14.61 -11.03
C ARG A 193 -16.65 13.56 -11.67
N GLN A 194 -15.53 13.20 -11.05
CA GLN A 194 -14.61 12.25 -11.63
C GLN A 194 -15.17 10.82 -11.59
N SER A 195 -15.13 10.13 -12.72
CA SER A 195 -15.53 8.74 -12.87
C SER A 195 -14.32 7.84 -12.63
N TYR A 196 -14.08 7.50 -11.37
CA TYR A 196 -13.04 6.58 -10.96
C TYR A 196 -13.64 5.46 -10.11
N GLU A 197 -13.04 4.28 -10.22
CA GLU A 197 -13.20 3.18 -9.30
C GLU A 197 -11.96 3.01 -8.43
N TYR A 198 -12.16 2.60 -7.21
CA TYR A 198 -11.10 2.32 -6.26
C TYR A 198 -11.19 0.88 -5.79
N SER A 199 -10.05 0.22 -5.76
CA SER A 199 -9.86 -1.12 -5.21
C SER A 199 -8.72 -1.11 -4.20
N TRP A 200 -8.51 -2.23 -3.53
CA TRP A 200 -7.37 -2.39 -2.65
C TRP A 200 -6.06 -2.20 -3.39
N GLY A 201 -5.23 -1.31 -2.86
CA GLY A 201 -3.88 -1.10 -3.36
C GLY A 201 -2.92 -2.20 -2.90
N PRO A 202 -1.72 -2.26 -3.52
CA PRO A 202 -0.71 -3.28 -3.21
C PRO A 202 -0.31 -3.34 -1.73
N ARG A 203 -0.27 -2.19 -1.05
CA ARG A 203 0.06 -2.12 0.37
C ARG A 203 -1.06 -2.69 1.24
N ALA A 204 -2.31 -2.36 0.96
CA ALA A 204 -3.45 -2.94 1.65
C ALA A 204 -3.44 -4.46 1.57
N LYS A 205 -3.21 -5.02 0.36
CA LYS A 205 -3.10 -6.46 0.14
C LYS A 205 -1.94 -7.13 0.90
N SER A 206 -0.88 -6.38 1.19
CA SER A 206 0.30 -6.89 1.91
C SER A 206 0.18 -6.76 3.43
N GLU A 207 -0.46 -5.70 3.93
CA GLU A 207 -0.51 -5.38 5.37
C GLU A 207 -1.80 -5.85 6.05
N VAL A 208 -2.93 -5.80 5.32
CA VAL A 208 -4.24 -6.16 5.89
C VAL A 208 -4.51 -7.64 5.64
N THR A 209 -4.58 -8.40 6.73
CA THR A 209 -5.00 -9.80 6.67
C THR A 209 -6.51 -9.90 6.75
N LEU A 210 -7.08 -10.99 6.23
CA LEU A 210 -8.53 -11.24 6.35
C LEU A 210 -8.99 -11.35 7.80
N GLU A 211 -8.18 -11.96 8.63
CA GLU A 211 -8.46 -12.08 10.06
C GLU A 211 -8.59 -10.71 10.73
N SER A 212 -7.65 -9.80 10.46
CA SER A 212 -7.68 -8.44 11.00
C SER A 212 -8.86 -7.63 10.47
N LEU A 213 -9.21 -7.83 9.19
CA LEU A 213 -10.34 -7.19 8.56
C LEU A 213 -11.67 -7.72 9.14
N THR A 214 -11.80 -9.04 9.26
CA THR A 214 -12.97 -9.69 9.87
C THR A 214 -13.18 -9.22 11.30
N PHE A 215 -12.11 -9.22 12.08
CA PHE A 215 -12.15 -8.72 13.45
C PHE A 215 -12.64 -7.27 13.49
N PHE A 216 -12.07 -6.40 12.64
CA PHE A 216 -12.47 -5.00 12.57
C PHE A 216 -13.95 -4.84 12.17
N ILE A 217 -14.42 -5.57 11.15
CA ILE A 217 -15.82 -5.51 10.70
C ILE A 217 -16.75 -5.98 11.83
N LYS A 218 -16.45 -7.10 12.47
CA LYS A 218 -17.28 -7.63 13.58
C LYS A 218 -17.29 -6.66 14.78
N GLU A 219 -16.18 -6.03 15.09
CA GLU A 219 -16.09 -5.04 16.18
C GLU A 219 -16.92 -3.77 15.88
N VAL A 220 -16.89 -3.30 14.61
CA VAL A 220 -17.63 -2.09 14.20
C VAL A 220 -19.12 -2.35 14.06
N PHE A 221 -19.52 -3.47 13.46
CA PHE A 221 -20.94 -3.80 13.22
C PHE A 221 -21.59 -4.48 14.42
N GLY A 222 -20.84 -5.11 15.31
CA GLY A 222 -21.39 -5.89 16.41
C GLY A 222 -22.38 -6.95 15.92
N ASP A 223 -23.55 -6.99 16.54
CA ASP A 223 -24.63 -7.94 16.19
C ASP A 223 -25.29 -7.65 14.82
N ASP A 224 -25.09 -6.47 14.25
CA ASP A 224 -25.60 -6.07 12.93
C ASP A 224 -24.66 -6.45 11.77
N ALA A 225 -23.66 -7.30 12.00
CA ALA A 225 -22.74 -7.75 10.98
C ALA A 225 -23.50 -8.45 9.83
N PRO A 226 -23.13 -8.20 8.54
CA PRO A 226 -23.80 -8.83 7.42
C PRO A 226 -23.82 -10.36 7.53
N PRO A 227 -24.97 -11.03 7.38
CA PRO A 227 -25.10 -12.48 7.57
C PRO A 227 -24.29 -13.32 6.58
N ASN A 228 -23.90 -12.71 5.46
CA ASN A 228 -23.08 -13.33 4.41
C ASN A 228 -21.58 -12.99 4.53
N LEU A 229 -21.16 -12.31 5.59
CA LEU A 229 -19.77 -11.90 5.80
C LEU A 229 -18.81 -13.10 5.79
N ASP A 230 -19.14 -14.17 6.50
CA ASP A 230 -18.32 -15.38 6.56
C ASP A 230 -18.20 -16.06 5.18
N ILE A 231 -19.26 -16.05 4.37
CA ILE A 231 -19.23 -16.58 2.99
C ILE A 231 -18.34 -15.73 2.08
N GLN A 232 -18.38 -14.41 2.22
CA GLN A 232 -17.52 -13.50 1.46
C GLN A 232 -16.05 -13.69 1.85
N LEU A 233 -15.76 -13.90 3.12
CA LEU A 233 -14.42 -14.18 3.64
C LEU A 233 -13.86 -15.48 3.07
N GLU A 234 -14.65 -16.56 3.05
CA GLU A 234 -14.22 -17.85 2.47
C GLU A 234 -13.95 -17.75 0.96
N ARG A 235 -14.73 -16.97 0.23
CA ARG A 235 -14.49 -16.74 -1.22
C ARG A 235 -13.18 -16.02 -1.45
N PHE A 236 -12.91 -15.00 -0.68
CA PHE A 236 -11.66 -14.23 -0.80
C PHE A 236 -10.43 -15.08 -0.47
N ASP A 237 -10.50 -15.94 0.53
CA ASP A 237 -9.41 -16.87 0.85
C ASP A 237 -9.15 -17.84 -0.30
N LYS A 238 -10.18 -18.37 -0.94
CA LYS A 238 -10.05 -19.26 -2.10
C LYS A 238 -9.42 -18.56 -3.31
N GLU A 239 -9.83 -17.32 -3.60
CA GLU A 239 -9.25 -16.51 -4.68
C GLU A 239 -7.79 -16.15 -4.43
N ARG A 240 -7.45 -15.84 -3.18
CA ARG A 240 -6.07 -15.54 -2.77
C ARG A 240 -5.16 -16.77 -2.84
N LEU A 241 -5.64 -17.94 -2.43
CA LEU A 241 -4.89 -19.19 -2.51
C LEU A 241 -4.73 -19.64 -3.97
N GLY A 242 -5.76 -19.49 -4.82
CA GLY A 242 -5.70 -19.83 -6.25
C GLY A 242 -4.74 -18.96 -7.05
N SER A 243 -4.54 -17.69 -6.67
CA SER A 243 -3.59 -16.79 -7.34
C SER A 243 -2.12 -17.05 -6.94
N HIS A 244 -1.86 -17.71 -5.81
CA HIS A 244 -0.51 -18.08 -5.39
C HIS A 244 0.04 -19.32 -6.08
N ASP A 245 -0.82 -20.25 -6.49
CA ASP A 245 -0.39 -21.47 -7.17
C ASP A 245 -0.02 -21.24 -8.65
N SER A 246 -0.60 -20.22 -9.28
CA SER A 246 -0.29 -19.85 -10.68
C SER A 246 1.06 -19.15 -10.86
N GLN A 247 1.78 -18.81 -9.81
CA GLN A 247 3.11 -18.17 -9.86
C GLN A 247 4.28 -19.15 -9.60
N ARG A 248 4.00 -20.44 -9.40
CA ARG A 248 5.02 -21.48 -9.15
C ARG A 248 5.32 -22.39 -10.34
N HIS A 249 4.78 -22.09 -11.53
CA HIS A 249 5.10 -22.82 -12.77
C HIS A 249 5.81 -21.95 -13.78
#